data_1ff5ddcc5ca1f80122a917d965541af8
#
_entry.id   1ff5ddcc5ca1f80122a917d965541af8
#
_cell.length_a   1.000
_cell.length_b   1.000
_cell.length_c   1.000
_cell.angle_alpha   90.00
_cell.angle_beta   90.00
_cell.angle_gamma   90.00
#
_symmetry.space_group_name_H-M   'P 1'
#
loop_
_entity.id
_entity.type
_entity.pdbx_description
1 polymer ?
#
loop_
_entity_poly.entity_id
_entity_poly.type
_entity_poly.pdbx_seq_one_letter_code
_entity_poly.pdbx_strand_id
1 'polypeptide(L)'
;MGRAGVWYTNDINVEDTIIEAPKNFRRCNRLGLKNVEFVNAEETLWSCDNVTMTNVVAKGNYFAMNSNDMKIDGLKLVGNYPFDGSKNLEIRNSRLMSKDAFWNAENITVYDSYISGEYLGWNSKNLTFINCTIESLQGLCYIDNLVMKNCKLINTTLAFEYSTVDADITSRVDSVLNPTSGTITADSIDKLIIEKDCLLYTSPS
;
A
#
# COMPACT_ATOMS: atom_id res chain seq x y z
N MET A 1 -21.48 22.99 7.29
CA MET A 1 -20.46 22.01 6.89
C MET A 1 -21.07 20.63 6.90
N GLY A 2 -21.10 19.94 5.76
CA GLY A 2 -21.55 18.54 5.67
C GLY A 2 -20.52 17.63 6.37
N ARG A 3 -21.02 16.62 7.09
CA ARG A 3 -20.14 15.60 7.75
C ARG A 3 -19.89 14.38 6.88
N ALA A 4 -20.54 14.27 5.74
CA ALA A 4 -20.42 13.15 4.81
C ALA A 4 -20.79 13.60 3.40
N GLY A 5 -20.18 12.96 2.42
CA GLY A 5 -20.39 13.26 1.02
C GLY A 5 -21.28 12.25 0.30
N VAL A 6 -20.89 11.87 -0.88
CA VAL A 6 -21.65 11.01 -1.81
C VAL A 6 -21.56 9.54 -1.36
N TRP A 7 -22.70 8.90 -1.16
CA TRP A 7 -22.80 7.49 -0.78
C TRP A 7 -23.72 6.72 -1.72
N TYR A 8 -23.41 5.44 -1.95
CA TYR A 8 -24.24 4.51 -2.74
C TYR A 8 -24.55 5.01 -4.16
N THR A 9 -23.60 5.67 -4.80
CA THR A 9 -23.79 6.29 -6.12
C THR A 9 -22.91 5.62 -7.15
N ASN A 10 -23.39 5.54 -8.37
CA ASN A 10 -22.68 5.00 -9.52
C ASN A 10 -22.41 6.08 -10.57
N ASP A 11 -21.38 5.84 -11.41
CA ASP A 11 -21.09 6.65 -12.58
C ASP A 11 -20.85 8.14 -12.28
N ILE A 12 -19.93 8.40 -11.32
CA ILE A 12 -19.54 9.76 -10.93
C ILE A 12 -18.17 10.09 -11.50
N ASN A 13 -18.06 11.28 -12.11
CA ASN A 13 -16.79 11.91 -12.41
C ASN A 13 -16.67 13.23 -11.66
N VAL A 14 -15.54 13.42 -10.99
CA VAL A 14 -15.19 14.67 -10.28
C VAL A 14 -13.86 15.15 -10.82
N GLU A 15 -13.83 16.37 -11.32
CA GLU A 15 -12.63 16.97 -11.88
C GLU A 15 -12.38 18.37 -11.29
N ASP A 16 -11.10 18.74 -11.18
CA ASP A 16 -10.63 20.10 -10.82
C ASP A 16 -11.31 20.64 -9.55
N THR A 17 -11.39 19.81 -8.50
CA THR A 17 -12.23 20.08 -7.32
C THR A 17 -11.46 19.93 -6.02
N ILE A 18 -11.75 20.82 -5.06
CA ILE A 18 -11.29 20.70 -3.67
C ILE A 18 -12.45 20.21 -2.80
N ILE A 19 -12.23 19.15 -2.05
CA ILE A 19 -13.21 18.52 -1.16
C ILE A 19 -12.74 18.65 0.28
N GLU A 20 -13.43 19.41 1.09
CA GLU A 20 -13.06 19.68 2.48
C GLU A 20 -13.67 18.69 3.49
N ALA A 21 -14.83 18.12 3.16
CA ALA A 21 -15.55 17.24 4.07
C ALA A 21 -14.92 15.83 4.11
N PRO A 22 -14.83 15.19 5.29
CA PRO A 22 -14.44 13.79 5.39
C PRO A 22 -15.54 12.83 4.94
N LYS A 23 -15.21 11.54 4.87
CA LYS A 23 -16.15 10.44 4.63
C LYS A 23 -16.89 10.52 3.30
N ASN A 24 -16.20 11.01 2.27
CA ASN A 24 -16.75 11.09 0.92
C ASN A 24 -16.62 9.76 0.18
N PHE A 25 -17.53 9.52 -0.76
CA PHE A 25 -17.54 8.36 -1.65
C PHE A 25 -17.51 7.04 -0.88
N ARG A 26 -18.63 6.64 -0.33
CA ARG A 26 -18.77 5.34 0.29
C ARG A 26 -19.70 4.46 -0.51
N ARG A 27 -19.28 3.20 -0.76
CA ARG A 27 -20.03 2.23 -1.54
C ARG A 27 -20.47 2.76 -2.89
N CYS A 28 -19.54 3.51 -3.53
CA CYS A 28 -19.72 4.03 -4.88
C CYS A 28 -19.09 3.06 -5.89
N ASN A 29 -19.60 3.06 -7.11
CA ASN A 29 -19.08 2.22 -8.17
C ASN A 29 -18.93 3.02 -9.48
N ARG A 30 -17.84 2.77 -10.22
CA ARG A 30 -17.45 3.50 -11.42
C ARG A 30 -17.25 5.00 -11.14
N LEU A 31 -16.25 5.27 -10.31
CA LEU A 31 -15.89 6.62 -9.86
C LEU A 31 -14.62 7.08 -10.56
N GLY A 32 -14.67 8.23 -11.23
CA GLY A 32 -13.50 8.92 -11.79
C GLY A 32 -13.16 10.17 -10.96
N LEU A 33 -11.89 10.29 -10.56
CA LEU A 33 -11.35 11.45 -9.85
C LEU A 33 -10.14 11.98 -10.62
N LYS A 34 -10.18 13.25 -11.04
CA LYS A 34 -9.08 13.88 -11.77
C LYS A 34 -8.79 15.26 -11.23
N ASN A 35 -7.53 15.54 -10.88
CA ASN A 35 -7.12 16.79 -10.27
C ASN A 35 -7.96 17.14 -9.03
N VAL A 36 -8.12 16.19 -8.11
CA VAL A 36 -8.95 16.36 -6.91
C VAL A 36 -8.05 16.47 -5.67
N GLU A 37 -8.35 17.45 -4.83
CA GLU A 37 -7.72 17.58 -3.52
C GLU A 37 -8.73 17.29 -2.41
N PHE A 38 -8.42 16.28 -1.59
CA PHE A 38 -9.13 16.01 -0.34
C PHE A 38 -8.37 16.63 0.82
N VAL A 39 -8.80 17.78 1.27
CA VAL A 39 -8.20 18.49 2.44
C VAL A 39 -8.34 17.65 3.71
N ASN A 40 -9.46 16.94 3.83
CA ASN A 40 -9.70 15.94 4.86
C ASN A 40 -10.23 14.65 4.22
N ALA A 41 -9.31 13.71 3.99
CA ALA A 41 -9.61 12.43 3.37
C ALA A 41 -9.95 11.32 4.40
N GLU A 42 -10.23 11.69 5.64
CA GLU A 42 -10.56 10.72 6.70
C GLU A 42 -11.71 9.82 6.27
N GLU A 43 -11.51 8.52 6.31
CA GLU A 43 -12.50 7.50 5.94
C GLU A 43 -13.16 7.74 4.56
N THR A 44 -12.39 8.23 3.60
CA THR A 44 -12.86 8.52 2.24
C THR A 44 -12.64 7.33 1.32
N LEU A 45 -13.52 7.12 0.34
CA LEU A 45 -13.50 6.00 -0.61
C LEU A 45 -13.64 4.62 0.06
N TRP A 46 -14.50 4.48 1.03
CA TRP A 46 -14.72 3.17 1.67
C TRP A 46 -15.64 2.27 0.87
N SER A 47 -15.20 1.03 0.64
CA SER A 47 -15.96 0.00 -0.07
C SER A 47 -16.46 0.47 -1.44
N CYS A 48 -15.58 1.16 -2.18
CA CYS A 48 -15.83 1.59 -3.55
C CYS A 48 -15.23 0.59 -4.54
N ASP A 49 -15.85 0.45 -5.68
CA ASP A 49 -15.40 -0.44 -6.75
C ASP A 49 -15.23 0.31 -8.07
N ASN A 50 -14.30 -0.16 -8.92
CA ASN A 50 -14.03 0.42 -10.23
C ASN A 50 -13.69 1.91 -10.15
N VAL A 51 -12.63 2.25 -9.42
CA VAL A 51 -12.21 3.63 -9.20
C VAL A 51 -11.01 3.97 -10.07
N THR A 52 -11.08 5.07 -10.78
CA THR A 52 -9.94 5.65 -11.51
C THR A 52 -9.55 6.98 -10.88
N MET A 53 -8.26 7.13 -10.53
CA MET A 53 -7.72 8.38 -10.00
C MET A 53 -6.57 8.87 -10.87
N THR A 54 -6.57 10.15 -11.17
CA THR A 54 -5.46 10.83 -11.83
C THR A 54 -5.16 12.13 -11.12
N ASN A 55 -3.91 12.30 -10.67
CA ASN A 55 -3.43 13.50 -10.02
C ASN A 55 -4.30 13.92 -8.81
N VAL A 56 -4.32 13.07 -7.78
CA VAL A 56 -5.11 13.26 -6.55
C VAL A 56 -4.19 13.56 -5.37
N VAL A 57 -4.59 14.52 -4.54
CA VAL A 57 -3.94 14.82 -3.27
C VAL A 57 -4.89 14.51 -2.13
N ALA A 58 -4.44 13.74 -1.14
CA ALA A 58 -5.29 13.32 -0.02
C ALA A 58 -4.53 13.35 1.31
N LYS A 59 -5.18 13.85 2.35
CA LYS A 59 -4.67 13.83 3.72
C LYS A 59 -5.74 13.31 4.68
N GLY A 60 -5.51 12.15 5.26
CA GLY A 60 -6.44 11.51 6.22
C GLY A 60 -6.21 10.02 6.33
N ASN A 61 -6.73 9.41 7.39
CA ASN A 61 -6.59 7.99 7.67
C ASN A 61 -7.68 7.15 6.99
N TYR A 62 -7.41 5.85 6.84
CA TYR A 62 -8.33 4.87 6.27
C TYR A 62 -8.84 5.23 4.87
N PHE A 63 -7.97 5.82 4.05
CA PHE A 63 -8.29 6.15 2.66
C PHE A 63 -8.44 4.88 1.82
N ALA A 64 -9.53 4.77 1.09
CA ALA A 64 -9.86 3.65 0.20
C ALA A 64 -9.91 2.26 0.87
N MET A 65 -10.29 2.19 2.14
CA MET A 65 -10.45 0.94 2.88
C MET A 65 -11.52 0.03 2.23
N ASN A 66 -11.22 -1.26 2.07
CA ASN A 66 -12.07 -2.27 1.45
C ASN A 66 -12.57 -1.90 0.04
N SER A 67 -11.77 -1.16 -0.72
CA SER A 67 -12.11 -0.75 -2.10
C SER A 67 -11.39 -1.59 -3.13
N ASN A 68 -12.02 -1.87 -4.26
CA ASN A 68 -11.49 -2.83 -5.22
C ASN A 68 -11.45 -2.26 -6.65
N ASP A 69 -10.64 -2.94 -7.49
CA ASP A 69 -10.55 -2.65 -8.92
C ASP A 69 -10.20 -1.18 -9.18
N MET A 70 -9.07 -0.73 -8.60
CA MET A 70 -8.67 0.68 -8.67
C MET A 70 -7.46 0.86 -9.58
N LYS A 71 -7.50 1.91 -10.41
CA LYS A 71 -6.36 2.40 -11.19
C LYS A 71 -6.00 3.81 -10.73
N ILE A 72 -4.78 3.96 -10.24
CA ILE A 72 -4.32 5.19 -9.58
C ILE A 72 -3.04 5.68 -10.23
N ASP A 73 -3.03 6.90 -10.72
CA ASP A 73 -1.86 7.57 -11.28
C ASP A 73 -1.66 8.95 -10.64
N GLY A 74 -0.51 9.16 -10.02
CA GLY A 74 -0.16 10.46 -9.42
C GLY A 74 -0.89 10.77 -8.12
N LEU A 75 -1.07 9.79 -7.23
CA LEU A 75 -1.61 10.01 -5.87
C LEU A 75 -0.52 10.53 -4.93
N LYS A 76 -0.81 11.62 -4.22
CA LYS A 76 -0.04 12.09 -3.06
C LYS A 76 -0.88 11.92 -1.81
N LEU A 77 -0.51 10.94 -0.97
CA LEU A 77 -1.28 10.58 0.22
C LEU A 77 -0.44 10.75 1.48
N VAL A 78 -1.03 11.38 2.48
CA VAL A 78 -0.53 11.42 3.86
C VAL A 78 -1.61 10.92 4.81
N GLY A 79 -1.37 9.84 5.51
CA GLY A 79 -2.33 9.28 6.47
C GLY A 79 -2.12 7.78 6.70
N ASN A 80 -2.70 7.23 7.74
CA ASN A 80 -2.50 5.85 8.14
C ASN A 80 -3.59 4.92 7.60
N TYR A 81 -3.25 3.63 7.47
CA TYR A 81 -4.14 2.55 7.01
C TYR A 81 -4.80 2.77 5.64
N PRO A 82 -4.12 3.37 4.64
CA PRO A 82 -4.70 3.43 3.31
C PRO A 82 -4.74 2.04 2.68
N PHE A 83 -5.79 1.80 1.91
CA PHE A 83 -6.00 0.56 1.17
C PHE A 83 -6.11 -0.70 2.03
N ASP A 84 -6.41 -0.57 3.34
CA ASP A 84 -6.64 -1.73 4.19
C ASP A 84 -7.81 -2.57 3.65
N GLY A 85 -7.59 -3.88 3.48
CA GLY A 85 -8.58 -4.80 2.94
C GLY A 85 -8.92 -4.64 1.45
N SER A 86 -8.18 -3.79 0.72
CA SER A 86 -8.47 -3.51 -0.69
C SER A 86 -7.90 -4.59 -1.63
N LYS A 87 -8.51 -4.74 -2.81
CA LYS A 87 -8.09 -5.75 -3.79
C LYS A 87 -7.99 -5.22 -5.22
N ASN A 88 -7.09 -5.82 -6.00
CA ASN A 88 -6.92 -5.54 -7.42
C ASN A 88 -6.59 -4.06 -7.69
N LEU A 89 -5.51 -3.55 -7.11
CA LEU A 89 -5.08 -2.18 -7.29
C LEU A 89 -3.85 -2.11 -8.20
N GLU A 90 -3.87 -1.15 -9.10
CA GLU A 90 -2.71 -0.69 -9.86
C GLU A 90 -2.41 0.76 -9.49
N ILE A 91 -1.21 1.04 -8.94
CA ILE A 91 -0.79 2.35 -8.48
C ILE A 91 0.47 2.76 -9.23
N ARG A 92 0.49 3.96 -9.80
CA ARG A 92 1.64 4.49 -10.54
C ARG A 92 2.01 5.90 -10.11
N ASN A 93 3.26 6.28 -10.29
CA ASN A 93 3.76 7.65 -10.15
C ASN A 93 3.30 8.33 -8.85
N SER A 94 3.24 7.60 -7.75
CA SER A 94 2.58 8.03 -6.53
C SER A 94 3.55 8.20 -5.37
N ARG A 95 3.13 9.02 -4.38
CA ARG A 95 3.86 9.21 -3.13
C ARG A 95 2.93 8.93 -1.96
N LEU A 96 3.21 7.84 -1.26
CA LEU A 96 2.43 7.40 -0.10
C LEU A 96 3.28 7.59 1.17
N MET A 97 2.85 8.43 2.08
CA MET A 97 3.47 8.66 3.38
C MET A 97 2.50 8.16 4.45
N SER A 98 2.68 6.89 4.84
CA SER A 98 1.65 6.19 5.60
C SER A 98 2.21 5.06 6.44
N LYS A 99 1.84 5.02 7.69
CA LYS A 99 1.92 3.77 8.46
C LYS A 99 0.83 2.81 8.00
N ASP A 100 1.12 1.52 8.08
CA ASP A 100 0.14 0.44 7.89
C ASP A 100 -0.57 0.44 6.52
N ALA A 101 0.12 0.90 5.46
CA ALA A 101 -0.44 0.83 4.12
C ALA A 101 -0.55 -0.62 3.62
N PHE A 102 -1.61 -0.91 2.87
CA PHE A 102 -1.89 -2.22 2.27
C PHE A 102 -2.11 -3.37 3.25
N TRP A 103 -2.52 -3.10 4.48
CA TRP A 103 -2.89 -4.17 5.41
C TRP A 103 -4.04 -5.00 4.86
N ASN A 104 -3.96 -6.32 5.03
CA ASN A 104 -4.99 -7.25 4.54
C ASN A 104 -5.34 -7.12 3.05
N ALA A 105 -4.48 -6.48 2.26
CA ALA A 105 -4.73 -6.23 0.85
C ALA A 105 -4.37 -7.43 -0.03
N GLU A 106 -4.96 -7.50 -1.23
CA GLU A 106 -4.73 -8.60 -2.16
C GLU A 106 -4.60 -8.12 -3.60
N ASN A 107 -3.63 -8.66 -4.35
CA ASN A 107 -3.39 -8.35 -5.76
C ASN A 107 -3.11 -6.86 -6.00
N ILE A 108 -2.09 -6.33 -5.35
CA ILE A 108 -1.66 -4.94 -5.48
C ILE A 108 -0.39 -4.88 -6.32
N THR A 109 -0.36 -4.01 -7.33
CA THR A 109 0.85 -3.70 -8.07
C THR A 109 1.13 -2.20 -8.03
N VAL A 110 2.34 -1.85 -7.60
CA VAL A 110 2.80 -0.46 -7.49
C VAL A 110 4.00 -0.24 -8.40
N TYR A 111 3.97 0.82 -9.20
CA TYR A 111 5.03 1.19 -10.12
C TYR A 111 5.55 2.59 -9.84
N ASP A 112 6.85 2.82 -10.08
CA ASP A 112 7.47 4.13 -10.19
C ASP A 112 7.09 5.08 -9.05
N SER A 113 7.02 4.56 -7.81
CA SER A 113 6.44 5.24 -6.66
C SER A 113 7.39 5.28 -5.46
N TYR A 114 7.14 6.25 -4.58
CA TYR A 114 7.78 6.33 -3.28
C TYR A 114 6.77 6.01 -2.17
N ILE A 115 7.15 5.11 -1.28
CA ILE A 115 6.31 4.69 -0.16
C ILE A 115 7.13 4.77 1.13
N SER A 116 6.64 5.50 2.12
CA SER A 116 7.28 5.55 3.43
C SER A 116 6.29 5.28 4.57
N GLY A 117 6.74 4.55 5.58
CA GLY A 117 5.93 4.27 6.76
C GLY A 117 6.47 3.13 7.61
N GLU A 118 5.60 2.53 8.38
CA GLU A 118 5.89 1.36 9.23
C GLU A 118 4.91 0.24 8.85
N TYR A 119 5.29 -1.01 9.07
CA TYR A 119 4.44 -2.21 8.90
C TYR A 119 3.71 -2.31 7.55
N LEU A 120 4.36 -1.90 6.47
CA LEU A 120 3.76 -1.94 5.13
C LEU A 120 3.40 -3.38 4.73
N GLY A 121 2.20 -3.58 4.22
CA GLY A 121 1.76 -4.84 3.63
C GLY A 121 1.38 -5.94 4.62
N TRP A 122 1.22 -5.66 5.90
CA TRP A 122 0.90 -6.66 6.91
C TRP A 122 -0.31 -7.52 6.52
N ASN A 123 -0.12 -8.87 6.61
CA ASN A 123 -1.17 -9.86 6.31
C ASN A 123 -1.78 -9.73 4.90
N SER A 124 -0.97 -9.31 3.93
CA SER A 124 -1.41 -9.15 2.55
C SER A 124 -0.98 -10.30 1.65
N LYS A 125 -1.52 -10.33 0.45
CA LYS A 125 -1.25 -11.37 -0.54
C LYS A 125 -1.04 -10.79 -1.93
N ASN A 126 -0.06 -11.34 -2.67
CA ASN A 126 0.26 -10.92 -4.03
C ASN A 126 0.55 -9.42 -4.12
N LEU A 127 1.53 -8.93 -3.37
CA LEU A 127 2.04 -7.57 -3.50
C LEU A 127 3.21 -7.53 -4.46
N THR A 128 3.17 -6.62 -5.43
CA THR A 128 4.23 -6.40 -6.41
C THR A 128 4.65 -4.94 -6.42
N PHE A 129 5.95 -4.68 -6.27
CA PHE A 129 6.56 -3.37 -6.40
C PHE A 129 7.57 -3.37 -7.55
N ILE A 130 7.47 -2.40 -8.47
CA ILE A 130 8.33 -2.27 -9.63
C ILE A 130 8.88 -0.85 -9.71
N ASN A 131 10.20 -0.69 -9.78
CA ASN A 131 10.88 0.62 -9.79
C ASN A 131 10.49 1.52 -8.61
N CYS A 132 10.21 0.95 -7.45
CA CYS A 132 9.78 1.70 -6.28
C CYS A 132 10.93 2.00 -5.33
N THR A 133 10.81 3.12 -4.61
CA THR A 133 11.63 3.40 -3.43
C THR A 133 10.77 3.25 -2.19
N ILE A 134 11.20 2.40 -1.26
CA ILE A 134 10.46 2.08 -0.03
C ILE A 134 11.34 2.42 1.17
N GLU A 135 10.76 3.14 2.11
CA GLU A 135 11.36 3.46 3.40
C GLU A 135 10.42 2.99 4.51
N SER A 136 10.81 1.94 5.24
CA SER A 136 9.89 1.34 6.21
C SER A 136 10.62 0.67 7.37
N LEU A 137 10.23 1.00 8.58
CA LEU A 137 10.61 0.24 9.75
C LEU A 137 9.72 -0.99 9.87
N GLN A 138 10.33 -2.18 10.04
CA GLN A 138 9.64 -3.47 10.10
C GLN A 138 8.61 -3.62 8.96
N GLY A 139 9.08 -3.26 7.75
CA GLY A 139 8.21 -3.24 6.58
C GLY A 139 8.18 -4.57 5.84
N LEU A 140 7.12 -4.76 5.06
CA LEU A 140 6.96 -5.89 4.16
C LEU A 140 6.95 -7.24 4.89
N CYS A 141 6.25 -7.30 6.01
CA CYS A 141 6.14 -8.48 6.86
C CYS A 141 4.76 -9.16 6.74
N TYR A 142 4.74 -10.48 6.95
CA TYR A 142 3.55 -11.33 6.86
C TYR A 142 2.85 -11.26 5.49
N ILE A 143 3.64 -11.24 4.42
CA ILE A 143 3.13 -11.17 3.04
C ILE A 143 3.24 -12.55 2.38
N ASP A 144 2.13 -13.04 1.87
CA ASP A 144 2.11 -14.20 0.98
C ASP A 144 2.32 -13.74 -0.47
N ASN A 145 3.46 -14.11 -1.07
CA ASN A 145 3.86 -13.75 -2.42
C ASN A 145 4.16 -12.26 -2.62
N LEU A 146 5.25 -11.79 -2.02
CA LEU A 146 5.84 -10.48 -2.29
C LEU A 146 6.81 -10.55 -3.46
N VAL A 147 6.62 -9.70 -4.45
CA VAL A 147 7.52 -9.54 -5.61
C VAL A 147 8.05 -8.11 -5.66
N MET A 148 9.38 -7.96 -5.79
CA MET A 148 10.03 -6.65 -5.95
C MET A 148 10.97 -6.69 -7.16
N LYS A 149 10.86 -5.71 -8.05
CA LYS A 149 11.71 -5.62 -9.25
C LYS A 149 12.33 -4.22 -9.35
N ASN A 150 13.65 -4.17 -9.41
CA ASN A 150 14.41 -2.90 -9.51
C ASN A 150 13.98 -1.90 -8.43
N CYS A 151 13.87 -2.34 -7.19
CA CYS A 151 13.43 -1.50 -6.07
C CYS A 151 14.60 -1.03 -5.22
N LYS A 152 14.40 0.09 -4.51
CA LYS A 152 15.33 0.58 -3.48
C LYS A 152 14.66 0.51 -2.12
N LEU A 153 15.36 -0.07 -1.15
CA LEU A 153 15.00 -0.02 0.26
C LEU A 153 15.94 0.96 0.97
N ILE A 154 15.40 1.98 1.59
CA ILE A 154 16.16 2.97 2.37
C ILE A 154 15.62 3.03 3.79
N ASN A 155 16.50 3.13 4.78
CA ASN A 155 16.11 3.12 6.20
C ASN A 155 15.11 1.99 6.53
N THR A 156 15.28 0.82 5.89
CA THR A 156 14.37 -0.31 6.04
C THR A 156 14.99 -1.37 6.91
N THR A 157 14.39 -1.60 8.07
CA THR A 157 14.86 -2.55 9.06
C THR A 157 13.87 -3.70 9.24
N LEU A 158 14.39 -4.86 9.66
CA LEU A 158 13.61 -6.08 9.95
C LEU A 158 12.67 -6.45 8.79
N ALA A 159 13.15 -6.27 7.57
CA ALA A 159 12.35 -6.50 6.38
C ALA A 159 12.00 -7.97 6.18
N PHE A 160 10.84 -8.22 5.60
CA PHE A 160 10.37 -9.52 5.09
C PHE A 160 10.02 -10.56 6.16
N GLU A 161 9.83 -10.15 7.41
CA GLU A 161 9.46 -11.07 8.48
C GLU A 161 8.25 -11.92 8.09
N TYR A 162 8.38 -13.25 8.19
CA TYR A 162 7.37 -14.25 7.83
C TYR A 162 6.72 -14.05 6.44
N SER A 163 7.47 -13.51 5.48
CA SER A 163 7.00 -13.33 4.11
C SER A 163 7.63 -14.33 3.15
N THR A 164 6.87 -14.73 2.12
CA THR A 164 7.45 -15.34 0.92
C THR A 164 7.85 -14.23 -0.03
N VAL A 165 9.12 -14.18 -0.45
CA VAL A 165 9.67 -13.01 -1.12
C VAL A 165 10.52 -13.39 -2.34
N ASP A 166 10.28 -12.68 -3.47
CA ASP A 166 11.16 -12.67 -4.62
C ASP A 166 11.52 -11.22 -4.93
N ALA A 167 12.73 -10.80 -4.51
CA ALA A 167 13.13 -9.41 -4.50
C ALA A 167 14.45 -9.15 -5.23
N ASP A 168 14.40 -8.22 -6.18
CA ASP A 168 15.54 -7.57 -6.82
C ASP A 168 15.64 -6.12 -6.31
N ILE A 169 16.64 -5.88 -5.44
CA ILE A 169 16.85 -4.62 -4.72
C ILE A 169 18.16 -4.01 -5.17
N THR A 170 18.09 -2.78 -5.68
CA THR A 170 19.24 -2.01 -6.18
C THR A 170 19.75 -1.00 -5.13
N SER A 171 19.86 -1.47 -3.89
CA SER A 171 20.39 -0.71 -2.75
C SER A 171 20.87 -1.65 -1.66
N ARG A 172 21.51 -1.09 -0.64
CA ARG A 172 21.74 -1.76 0.64
C ARG A 172 20.43 -1.98 1.37
N VAL A 173 20.33 -3.09 2.12
CA VAL A 173 19.23 -3.39 3.07
C VAL A 173 19.78 -3.43 4.49
N ASP A 174 19.25 -2.63 5.40
CA ASP A 174 19.75 -2.51 6.77
C ASP A 174 19.62 -3.81 7.56
N SER A 175 18.46 -4.45 7.50
CA SER A 175 18.29 -5.80 8.07
C SER A 175 17.12 -6.56 7.47
N VAL A 176 17.29 -7.88 7.43
CA VAL A 176 16.28 -8.87 7.03
C VAL A 176 16.00 -9.79 8.22
N LEU A 177 14.74 -10.07 8.49
CA LEU A 177 14.31 -10.91 9.61
C LEU A 177 13.44 -12.05 9.12
N ASN A 178 13.81 -13.30 9.44
CA ASN A 178 12.99 -14.51 9.29
C ASN A 178 12.12 -14.59 8.02
N PRO A 179 12.62 -14.36 6.81
CA PRO A 179 11.82 -14.60 5.60
C PRO A 179 11.46 -16.10 5.52
N THR A 180 10.25 -16.42 5.11
CA THR A 180 9.77 -17.80 5.06
C THR A 180 10.38 -18.58 3.91
N SER A 181 10.43 -17.99 2.73
CA SER A 181 11.02 -18.60 1.52
C SER A 181 11.23 -17.58 0.41
N GLY A 182 11.96 -17.96 -0.62
CA GLY A 182 12.16 -17.20 -1.84
C GLY A 182 13.60 -16.73 -2.05
N THR A 183 13.78 -15.66 -2.78
CA THR A 183 15.09 -15.11 -3.15
C THR A 183 15.15 -13.62 -2.89
N ILE A 184 16.24 -13.15 -2.31
CA ILE A 184 16.52 -11.72 -2.11
C ILE A 184 17.88 -11.44 -2.74
N THR A 185 17.88 -10.59 -3.77
CA THR A 185 19.09 -10.01 -4.36
C THR A 185 19.18 -8.54 -3.94
N ALA A 186 20.31 -8.11 -3.44
CA ALA A 186 20.56 -6.73 -3.00
C ALA A 186 22.03 -6.37 -3.20
N ASP A 187 22.37 -5.06 -3.24
CA ASP A 187 23.77 -4.61 -3.25
C ASP A 187 24.53 -5.11 -2.01
N SER A 188 23.88 -5.05 -0.85
CA SER A 188 24.33 -5.68 0.40
C SER A 188 23.19 -5.84 1.39
N ILE A 189 23.32 -6.79 2.31
CA ILE A 189 22.46 -6.95 3.47
C ILE A 189 23.35 -6.84 4.71
N ASP A 190 23.16 -5.80 5.52
CA ASP A 190 24.04 -5.56 6.68
C ASP A 190 23.77 -6.57 7.80
N LYS A 191 22.53 -6.94 8.01
CA LYS A 191 22.17 -7.91 9.05
C LYS A 191 21.08 -8.86 8.57
N LEU A 192 21.41 -10.17 8.55
CA LEU A 192 20.45 -11.24 8.35
C LEU A 192 20.16 -11.91 9.71
N ILE A 193 18.92 -11.91 10.12
CA ILE A 193 18.46 -12.48 11.40
C ILE A 193 17.58 -13.69 11.09
N ILE A 194 18.04 -14.88 11.49
CA ILE A 194 17.29 -16.14 11.39
C ILE A 194 17.19 -16.72 12.79
N GLU A 195 16.01 -16.66 13.36
CA GLU A 195 15.73 -17.19 14.69
C GLU A 195 15.24 -18.64 14.59
N LYS A 196 15.97 -19.55 15.20
CA LYS A 196 15.71 -21.01 15.08
C LYS A 196 14.38 -21.47 15.68
N ASP A 197 13.85 -20.75 16.64
CA ASP A 197 12.63 -21.15 17.38
C ASP A 197 11.32 -20.81 16.63
N CYS A 198 11.40 -19.97 15.62
CA CYS A 198 10.23 -19.59 14.81
C CYS A 198 9.79 -20.67 13.81
N LEU A 199 10.66 -21.62 13.49
CA LEU A 199 10.34 -22.71 12.57
C LEU A 199 9.51 -23.83 13.20
N LEU A 200 9.32 -23.84 14.54
CA LEU A 200 8.61 -24.88 15.27
C LEU A 200 7.09 -24.65 15.38
N TYR A 201 6.57 -23.52 14.98
CA TYR A 201 5.14 -23.20 15.10
C TYR A 201 4.31 -23.39 13.82
N THR A 202 4.85 -24.00 12.78
CA THR A 202 4.14 -24.24 11.52
C THR A 202 3.57 -25.65 11.38
N SER A 203 3.31 -26.38 12.49
CA SER A 203 2.55 -27.61 12.45
C SER A 203 1.15 -27.38 12.99
N PRO A 204 0.12 -27.34 12.13
CA PRO A 204 -1.25 -27.47 12.61
C PRO A 204 -1.43 -28.91 13.08
N SER A 205 -1.82 -29.07 14.32
CA SER A 205 -2.37 -30.31 14.88
C SER A 205 -3.80 -30.51 14.43
#